data_27ed66f6bc48155f780a2438e669b37e
#
_entry.id   27ed66f6bc48155f780a2438e669b37e
#
_cell.length_a   1.000
_cell.length_b   1.000
_cell.length_c   1.000
_cell.angle_alpha   90.00
_cell.angle_beta   90.00
_cell.angle_gamma   90.00
#
_symmetry.space_group_name_H-M   'P 1'
#
loop_
_entity.id
_entity.type
_entity.pdbx_description
1 polymer ?
#
loop_
_entity_poly.entity_id
_entity_poly.type
_entity_poly.pdbx_seq_one_letter_code
_entity_poly.pdbx_strand_id
1 'polypeptide(L)'
;EFMSVASALGQVIIKERHLPLSKKTIKPLSCLGIAGGEKYLHESIFFKYAVDKNHLFGSDEFAMKVAGHELKGQTAMGSCGMIHGLNFGLMTIIDYRGYRLLATSSLPLSHETLVYGSGDGGQTVHADLSEMNHLIKQCAAVLNLKGHVAGVNNEPDKNRFLYGPCDIEGHLGHDGRLYV
;
A
#
# COMPACT_ATOMS: atom_id res chain seq x y z
N GLU A 1 -6.15 19.80 -2.67
CA GLU A 1 -5.68 19.64 -4.07
C GLU A 1 -5.56 18.14 -4.44
N PHE A 2 -4.77 17.31 -3.73
CA PHE A 2 -4.60 15.87 -4.03
C PHE A 2 -5.94 15.12 -4.19
N MET A 3 -6.86 15.21 -3.23
CA MET A 3 -8.15 14.50 -3.28
C MET A 3 -9.00 14.89 -4.48
N SER A 4 -8.99 16.19 -4.86
CA SER A 4 -9.76 16.68 -5.99
C SER A 4 -9.22 16.13 -7.32
N VAL A 5 -7.90 16.16 -7.51
CA VAL A 5 -7.23 15.63 -8.70
C VAL A 5 -7.39 14.09 -8.75
N ALA A 6 -7.13 13.39 -7.66
CA ALA A 6 -7.30 11.94 -7.57
C ALA A 6 -8.73 11.51 -7.91
N SER A 7 -9.74 12.24 -7.40
CA SER A 7 -11.14 11.95 -7.70
C SER A 7 -11.47 12.14 -9.18
N ALA A 8 -11.01 13.22 -9.80
CA ALA A 8 -11.25 13.49 -11.21
C ALA A 8 -10.61 12.40 -12.11
N LEU A 9 -9.33 12.11 -11.89
CA LEU A 9 -8.59 11.08 -12.65
C LEU A 9 -9.15 9.67 -12.41
N GLY A 10 -9.47 9.34 -11.17
CA GLY A 10 -10.05 8.04 -10.81
C GLY A 10 -11.42 7.81 -11.47
N GLN A 11 -12.24 8.84 -11.59
CA GLN A 11 -13.50 8.75 -12.35
C GLN A 11 -13.27 8.50 -13.84
N VAL A 12 -12.22 9.10 -14.44
CA VAL A 12 -11.84 8.80 -15.83
C VAL A 12 -11.44 7.33 -15.97
N ILE A 13 -10.56 6.84 -15.12
CA ILE A 13 -10.12 5.44 -15.10
C ILE A 13 -11.34 4.49 -15.01
N ILE A 14 -12.27 4.76 -14.10
CA ILE A 14 -13.46 3.91 -13.91
C ILE A 14 -14.41 3.99 -15.13
N LYS A 15 -14.64 5.17 -15.69
CA LYS A 15 -15.48 5.34 -16.89
C LYS A 15 -14.92 4.55 -18.08
N GLU A 16 -13.62 4.55 -18.22
CA GLU A 16 -12.91 3.95 -19.36
C GLU A 16 -12.52 2.48 -19.17
N ARG A 17 -12.92 1.84 -18.05
CA ARG A 17 -12.49 0.49 -17.71
C ARG A 17 -12.76 -0.57 -18.79
N HIS A 18 -13.85 -0.42 -19.55
CA HIS A 18 -14.25 -1.34 -20.63
C HIS A 18 -13.68 -0.98 -22.00
N LEU A 19 -13.02 0.16 -22.12
CA LEU A 19 -12.44 0.58 -23.40
C LEU A 19 -11.19 -0.26 -23.72
N PRO A 20 -10.94 -0.51 -25.02
CA PRO A 20 -9.67 -1.09 -25.42
C PRO A 20 -8.53 -0.13 -25.09
N LEU A 21 -7.34 -0.69 -24.85
CA LEU A 21 -6.16 0.06 -24.38
C LEU A 21 -5.83 1.28 -25.25
N SER A 22 -6.06 1.16 -26.59
CA SER A 22 -5.81 2.26 -27.55
C SER A 22 -6.74 3.47 -27.37
N LYS A 23 -7.90 3.27 -26.72
CA LYS A 23 -8.91 4.34 -26.50
C LYS A 23 -8.92 4.87 -25.06
N LYS A 24 -8.13 4.29 -24.16
CA LYS A 24 -8.04 4.79 -22.79
C LYS A 24 -7.22 6.06 -22.71
N THR A 25 -7.74 7.09 -22.05
CA THR A 25 -7.03 8.34 -21.76
C THR A 25 -5.87 8.07 -20.79
N ILE A 26 -6.15 7.36 -19.71
CA ILE A 26 -5.15 6.93 -18.72
C ILE A 26 -4.94 5.43 -18.92
N LYS A 27 -3.72 5.06 -19.33
CA LYS A 27 -3.38 3.67 -19.61
C LYS A 27 -2.91 2.97 -18.33
N PRO A 28 -3.30 1.71 -18.11
CA PRO A 28 -2.77 0.93 -17.02
C PRO A 28 -1.27 0.65 -17.21
N LEU A 29 -0.59 0.41 -16.09
CA LEU A 29 0.78 -0.11 -16.09
C LEU A 29 0.78 -1.55 -16.60
N SER A 30 1.95 -2.04 -17.03
CA SER A 30 2.14 -3.42 -17.47
C SER A 30 2.03 -4.45 -16.34
N CYS A 31 2.06 -4.01 -15.07
CA CYS A 31 1.95 -4.86 -13.88
C CYS A 31 0.55 -4.80 -13.27
N LEU A 32 0.07 -5.93 -12.78
CA LEU A 32 -1.18 -6.03 -12.01
C LEU A 32 -0.91 -6.06 -10.50
N GLY A 33 -1.93 -5.77 -9.71
CA GLY A 33 -1.93 -6.07 -8.29
C GLY A 33 -1.99 -7.58 -8.04
N ILE A 34 -1.65 -8.03 -6.83
CA ILE A 34 -1.68 -9.45 -6.42
C ILE A 34 -3.06 -10.09 -6.63
N ALA A 35 -4.14 -9.34 -6.43
CA ALA A 35 -5.51 -9.77 -6.69
C ALA A 35 -5.95 -9.61 -8.17
N GLY A 36 -5.04 -9.24 -9.09
CA GLY A 36 -5.32 -9.06 -10.52
C GLY A 36 -5.90 -7.71 -10.90
N GLY A 37 -5.98 -6.75 -9.99
CA GLY A 37 -6.43 -5.39 -10.26
C GLY A 37 -5.40 -4.59 -11.08
N GLU A 38 -5.90 -3.82 -12.04
CA GLU A 38 -5.05 -2.90 -12.82
C GLU A 38 -4.48 -1.79 -11.93
N LYS A 39 -3.25 -1.40 -12.23
CA LYS A 39 -2.55 -0.28 -11.61
C LYS A 39 -2.33 0.83 -12.63
N TYR A 40 -2.36 2.06 -12.16
CA TYR A 40 -2.16 3.24 -13.00
C TYR A 40 -1.22 4.22 -12.29
N LEU A 41 -0.45 4.98 -13.07
CA LEU A 41 0.35 6.10 -12.58
C LEU A 41 0.10 7.29 -13.50
N HIS A 42 -0.44 8.37 -12.96
CA HIS A 42 -0.73 9.59 -13.70
C HIS A 42 -0.64 10.80 -12.78
N GLU A 43 -0.03 11.89 -13.24
CA GLU A 43 0.16 13.13 -12.47
C GLU A 43 0.73 12.90 -11.05
N SER A 44 1.71 12.00 -10.92
CA SER A 44 2.31 11.62 -9.63
C SER A 44 1.30 11.03 -8.64
N ILE A 45 0.21 10.45 -9.14
CA ILE A 45 -0.76 9.69 -8.35
C ILE A 45 -0.78 8.25 -8.86
N PHE A 46 -0.58 7.32 -7.92
CA PHE A 46 -0.67 5.90 -8.18
C PHE A 46 -2.06 5.41 -7.82
N PHE A 47 -2.71 4.67 -8.72
CA PHE A 47 -4.04 4.10 -8.51
C PHE A 47 -3.98 2.57 -8.54
N LYS A 48 -4.66 1.94 -7.59
CA LYS A 48 -4.91 0.49 -7.56
C LYS A 48 -6.40 0.23 -7.70
N TYR A 49 -6.78 -0.62 -8.66
CA TYR A 49 -8.16 -1.07 -8.82
C TYR A 49 -8.47 -2.14 -7.77
N ALA A 50 -9.49 -1.92 -6.95
CA ALA A 50 -9.93 -2.85 -5.91
C ALA A 50 -10.89 -3.89 -6.51
N VAL A 51 -10.32 -4.88 -7.20
CA VAL A 51 -11.01 -6.05 -7.79
C VAL A 51 -10.25 -7.32 -7.46
N ASP A 52 -10.91 -8.45 -7.51
CA ASP A 52 -10.36 -9.76 -7.14
C ASP A 52 -10.42 -10.75 -8.30
N LYS A 53 -9.74 -10.43 -9.41
CA LYS A 53 -9.68 -11.29 -10.59
C LYS A 53 -8.97 -12.64 -10.34
N ASN A 54 -8.07 -12.66 -9.35
CA ASN A 54 -7.27 -13.84 -9.00
C ASN A 54 -7.88 -14.65 -7.84
N HIS A 55 -9.08 -14.30 -7.38
CA HIS A 55 -9.78 -14.98 -6.27
C HIS A 55 -8.96 -15.04 -4.96
N LEU A 56 -8.14 -14.02 -4.70
CA LEU A 56 -7.31 -13.94 -3.50
C LEU A 56 -8.15 -13.63 -2.25
N PHE A 57 -9.16 -12.78 -2.40
CA PHE A 57 -10.02 -12.32 -1.30
C PHE A 57 -11.39 -12.99 -1.30
N GLY A 58 -11.75 -13.68 -2.39
CA GLY A 58 -13.02 -14.36 -2.58
C GLY A 58 -14.08 -13.57 -3.33
N SER A 59 -13.98 -12.23 -3.41
CA SER A 59 -14.86 -11.38 -4.22
C SER A 59 -14.32 -9.96 -4.37
N ASP A 60 -14.84 -9.22 -5.35
CA ASP A 60 -14.56 -7.79 -5.52
C ASP A 60 -15.02 -6.96 -4.29
N GLU A 61 -16.10 -7.38 -3.61
CA GLU A 61 -16.56 -6.74 -2.38
C GLU A 61 -15.49 -6.81 -1.28
N PHE A 62 -14.85 -7.98 -1.11
CA PHE A 62 -13.77 -8.13 -0.15
C PHE A 62 -12.52 -7.37 -0.58
N ALA A 63 -12.19 -7.33 -1.88
CA ALA A 63 -11.10 -6.49 -2.38
C ALA A 63 -11.32 -4.99 -2.07
N MET A 64 -12.56 -4.52 -2.21
CA MET A 64 -12.93 -3.14 -1.82
C MET A 64 -12.82 -2.90 -0.31
N LYS A 65 -13.15 -3.90 0.52
CA LYS A 65 -12.95 -3.83 1.98
C LYS A 65 -11.46 -3.77 2.34
N VAL A 66 -10.63 -4.59 1.70
CA VAL A 66 -9.17 -4.58 1.88
C VAL A 66 -8.59 -3.21 1.55
N ALA A 67 -8.96 -2.61 0.41
CA ALA A 67 -8.55 -1.24 0.07
C ALA A 67 -8.97 -0.21 1.14
N GLY A 68 -10.15 -0.39 1.74
CA GLY A 68 -10.61 0.43 2.86
C GLY A 68 -9.78 0.24 4.13
N HIS A 69 -9.31 -0.97 4.39
CA HIS A 69 -8.42 -1.26 5.52
C HIS A 69 -7.02 -0.67 5.31
N GLU A 70 -6.51 -0.68 4.08
CA GLU A 70 -5.24 -0.04 3.73
C GLU A 70 -5.25 1.46 4.07
N LEU A 71 -6.30 2.19 3.68
CA LEU A 71 -6.47 3.60 4.05
C LEU A 71 -6.60 3.79 5.58
N LYS A 72 -7.35 2.94 6.27
CA LYS A 72 -7.49 3.01 7.73
C LYS A 72 -6.16 2.74 8.43
N GLY A 73 -5.39 1.76 7.98
CA GLY A 73 -4.07 1.44 8.51
C GLY A 73 -3.11 2.62 8.39
N GLN A 74 -3.03 3.22 7.19
CA GLN A 74 -2.21 4.40 6.97
C GLN A 74 -2.68 5.59 7.83
N THR A 75 -3.99 5.80 7.97
CA THR A 75 -4.53 6.87 8.83
C THR A 75 -4.18 6.64 10.30
N ALA A 76 -4.26 5.41 10.77
CA ALA A 76 -3.90 5.05 12.15
C ALA A 76 -2.40 5.29 12.40
N MET A 77 -1.54 4.85 11.49
CA MET A 77 -0.10 5.09 11.59
C MET A 77 0.22 6.58 11.53
N GLY A 78 -0.40 7.33 10.61
CA GLY A 78 -0.23 8.78 10.49
C GLY A 78 -0.72 9.55 11.70
N SER A 79 -1.69 9.02 12.47
CA SER A 79 -2.13 9.63 13.74
C SER A 79 -1.10 9.54 14.86
N CYS A 80 -0.06 8.71 14.69
CA CYS A 80 1.12 8.69 15.58
C CYS A 80 2.05 9.90 15.35
N GLY A 81 1.55 11.01 14.83
CA GLY A 81 2.26 12.18 14.30
C GLY A 81 3.28 12.90 15.20
N MET A 82 3.52 12.39 16.41
CA MET A 82 4.63 12.81 17.28
C MET A 82 5.93 12.04 17.01
N ILE A 83 5.90 11.04 16.09
CA ILE A 83 7.07 10.22 15.79
C ILE A 83 7.77 10.83 14.59
N HIS A 84 8.79 11.65 14.87
CA HIS A 84 9.58 12.28 13.84
C HIS A 84 10.41 11.26 13.05
N GLY A 85 10.56 11.49 11.75
CA GLY A 85 11.37 10.67 10.86
C GLY A 85 10.59 9.68 10.03
N LEU A 86 9.30 9.43 10.33
CA LEU A 86 8.43 8.58 9.56
C LEU A 86 7.53 9.41 8.64
N ASN A 87 7.51 9.09 7.36
CA ASN A 87 6.75 9.82 6.35
C ASN A 87 5.66 8.92 5.76
N PHE A 88 4.57 9.54 5.31
CA PHE A 88 3.41 8.86 4.74
C PHE A 88 3.03 9.51 3.42
N GLY A 89 2.63 8.70 2.44
CA GLY A 89 1.99 9.21 1.24
C GLY A 89 0.60 9.77 1.53
N LEU A 90 0.14 10.71 0.71
CA LEU A 90 -1.28 11.06 0.71
C LEU A 90 -2.06 9.88 0.12
N MET A 91 -3.16 9.51 0.74
CA MET A 91 -3.99 8.40 0.30
C MET A 91 -5.48 8.76 0.35
N THR A 92 -6.25 8.29 -0.63
CA THR A 92 -7.70 8.43 -0.64
C THR A 92 -8.36 7.30 -1.40
N ILE A 93 -9.64 7.07 -1.14
CA ILE A 93 -10.49 6.13 -1.87
C ILE A 93 -11.39 6.90 -2.81
N ILE A 94 -11.55 6.38 -4.02
CA ILE A 94 -12.50 6.86 -5.01
C ILE A 94 -13.54 5.77 -5.24
N ASP A 95 -14.76 5.99 -4.74
CA ASP A 95 -15.92 5.16 -5.03
C ASP A 95 -16.75 5.82 -6.13
N TYR A 96 -16.88 5.16 -7.27
CA TYR A 96 -17.63 5.67 -8.39
C TYR A 96 -18.27 4.54 -9.18
N ARG A 97 -19.57 4.67 -9.45
CA ARG A 97 -20.35 3.69 -10.24
C ARG A 97 -20.20 2.24 -9.77
N GLY A 98 -20.11 1.99 -8.47
CA GLY A 98 -19.96 0.67 -7.88
C GLY A 98 -18.54 0.09 -7.95
N TYR A 99 -17.56 0.88 -8.36
CA TYR A 99 -16.14 0.49 -8.39
C TYR A 99 -15.33 1.34 -7.43
N ARG A 100 -14.26 0.74 -6.91
CA ARG A 100 -13.34 1.39 -5.99
C ARG A 100 -11.92 1.42 -6.55
N LEU A 101 -11.29 2.59 -6.44
CA LEU A 101 -9.86 2.78 -6.61
C LEU A 101 -9.26 3.28 -5.29
N LEU A 102 -8.09 2.76 -4.94
CA LEU A 102 -7.21 3.38 -3.97
C LEU A 102 -6.24 4.27 -4.73
N ALA A 103 -6.13 5.52 -4.33
CA ALA A 103 -5.18 6.49 -4.90
C ALA A 103 -4.17 6.91 -3.84
N THR A 104 -2.89 6.87 -4.18
CA THR A 104 -1.76 7.25 -3.31
C THR A 104 -0.87 8.25 -4.05
N SER A 105 -0.32 9.25 -3.36
CA SER A 105 0.73 10.09 -3.96
C SER A 105 1.94 9.23 -4.28
N SER A 106 2.55 9.46 -5.46
CA SER A 106 3.79 8.79 -5.81
C SER A 106 4.89 9.16 -4.82
N LEU A 107 5.57 8.15 -4.31
CA LEU A 107 6.71 8.28 -3.41
C LEU A 107 7.99 7.80 -4.13
N PRO A 108 9.18 8.24 -3.70
CA PRO A 108 10.45 7.84 -4.32
C PRO A 108 10.86 6.42 -3.89
N LEU A 109 9.99 5.45 -4.17
CA LEU A 109 10.13 4.05 -3.75
C LEU A 109 10.28 3.11 -4.95
N SER A 110 10.97 1.99 -4.71
CA SER A 110 11.06 0.85 -5.62
C SER A 110 11.00 -0.44 -4.79
N HIS A 111 11.00 -1.59 -5.45
CA HIS A 111 11.10 -2.89 -4.77
C HIS A 111 12.36 -2.99 -3.89
N GLU A 112 13.45 -2.36 -4.30
CA GLU A 112 14.74 -2.39 -3.61
C GLU A 112 14.77 -1.51 -2.35
N THR A 113 13.81 -0.61 -2.18
CA THR A 113 13.74 0.29 -1.02
C THR A 113 13.06 -0.34 0.20
N LEU A 114 12.48 -1.54 0.07
CA LEU A 114 11.81 -2.24 1.15
C LEU A 114 12.83 -2.69 2.21
N VAL A 115 12.68 -2.20 3.43
CA VAL A 115 13.58 -2.50 4.58
C VAL A 115 12.85 -3.03 5.80
N TYR A 116 11.51 -3.06 5.77
CA TYR A 116 10.67 -3.53 6.86
C TYR A 116 9.36 -4.13 6.36
N GLY A 117 8.94 -5.27 6.91
CA GLY A 117 7.72 -5.95 6.51
C GLY A 117 7.92 -6.87 5.30
N SER A 118 6.90 -7.06 4.48
CA SER A 118 6.95 -8.00 3.35
C SER A 118 6.11 -7.51 2.18
N GLY A 119 6.70 -7.50 0.98
CA GLY A 119 6.03 -7.19 -0.28
C GLY A 119 5.60 -8.42 -1.09
N ASP A 120 5.84 -9.64 -0.58
CA ASP A 120 5.59 -10.91 -1.27
C ASP A 120 4.69 -11.89 -0.49
N GLY A 121 3.85 -11.34 0.40
CA GLY A 121 2.91 -12.15 1.20
C GLY A 121 3.57 -12.93 2.33
N GLY A 122 4.70 -12.45 2.85
CA GLY A 122 5.39 -13.03 4.00
C GLY A 122 6.41 -14.12 3.64
N GLN A 123 6.71 -14.34 2.36
CA GLN A 123 7.76 -15.26 1.94
C GLN A 123 9.15 -14.70 2.28
N THR A 124 9.33 -13.39 2.08
CA THR A 124 10.52 -12.66 2.51
C THR A 124 10.09 -11.57 3.49
N VAL A 125 10.65 -11.57 4.69
CA VAL A 125 10.35 -10.60 5.74
C VAL A 125 11.60 -9.79 6.05
N HIS A 126 11.46 -8.48 6.02
CA HIS A 126 12.52 -7.51 6.28
C HIS A 126 12.37 -6.88 7.67
N ALA A 127 13.49 -6.69 8.35
CA ALA A 127 13.67 -5.87 9.54
C ALA A 127 15.11 -5.34 9.54
N ASP A 128 15.54 -4.89 8.35
CA ASP A 128 16.96 -4.74 8.01
C ASP A 128 17.54 -3.42 8.50
N LEU A 129 16.67 -2.44 8.78
CA LEU A 129 17.06 -1.11 9.23
C LEU A 129 16.62 -0.85 10.68
N SER A 130 17.59 -0.73 11.60
CA SER A 130 17.33 -0.55 13.03
C SER A 130 16.52 0.72 13.33
N GLU A 131 16.74 1.80 12.58
CA GLU A 131 15.99 3.06 12.72
C GLU A 131 14.51 2.86 12.40
N MET A 132 14.18 2.19 11.27
CA MET A 132 12.80 1.86 10.92
C MET A 132 12.15 0.97 11.99
N ASN A 133 12.86 -0.07 12.44
CA ASN A 133 12.38 -0.96 13.51
C ASN A 133 12.04 -0.17 14.78
N HIS A 134 12.86 0.82 15.14
CA HIS A 134 12.64 1.66 16.32
C HIS A 134 11.40 2.56 16.15
N LEU A 135 11.25 3.20 15.00
CA LEU A 135 10.11 4.09 14.72
C LEU A 135 8.79 3.32 14.68
N ILE A 136 8.75 2.16 14.02
CA ILE A 136 7.55 1.31 13.99
C ILE A 136 7.21 0.79 15.39
N LYS A 137 8.21 0.44 16.21
CA LYS A 137 8.00 0.06 17.62
C LYS A 137 7.35 1.19 18.43
N GLN A 138 7.74 2.44 18.20
CA GLN A 138 7.11 3.59 18.85
C GLN A 138 5.65 3.75 18.41
N CYS A 139 5.37 3.66 17.09
CA CYS A 139 4.00 3.66 16.58
C CYS A 139 3.17 2.54 17.20
N ALA A 140 3.71 1.34 17.27
CA ALA A 140 3.04 0.19 17.87
C ALA A 140 2.70 0.42 19.35
N ALA A 141 3.58 1.07 20.10
CA ALA A 141 3.30 1.42 21.50
C ALA A 141 2.13 2.41 21.62
N VAL A 142 2.06 3.42 20.73
CA VAL A 142 0.93 4.39 20.69
C VAL A 142 -0.37 3.69 20.29
N LEU A 143 -0.32 2.77 19.31
CA LEU A 143 -1.48 2.06 18.78
C LEU A 143 -1.84 0.80 19.59
N ASN A 144 -1.12 0.51 20.68
CA ASN A 144 -1.29 -0.68 21.51
C ASN A 144 -1.17 -1.99 20.70
N LEU A 145 -0.21 -2.05 19.79
CA LEU A 145 0.08 -3.23 18.98
C LEU A 145 1.23 -4.04 19.61
N LYS A 146 1.04 -5.35 19.66
CA LYS A 146 2.05 -6.28 20.18
C LYS A 146 3.05 -6.66 19.09
N GLY A 147 4.35 -6.67 19.45
CA GLY A 147 5.37 -7.26 18.58
C GLY A 147 5.18 -8.78 18.43
N HIS A 148 5.50 -9.29 17.26
CA HIS A 148 5.33 -10.70 16.90
C HIS A 148 6.40 -11.16 15.92
N VAL A 149 6.56 -12.47 15.80
CA VAL A 149 7.44 -13.09 14.81
C VAL A 149 6.65 -13.27 13.51
N ALA A 150 7.23 -12.83 12.39
CA ALA A 150 6.70 -13.01 11.06
C ALA A 150 7.73 -13.74 10.17
N GLY A 151 7.25 -14.53 9.22
CA GLY A 151 8.08 -15.30 8.29
C GLY A 151 7.47 -16.66 7.97
N VAL A 152 8.26 -17.52 7.32
CA VAL A 152 7.83 -18.85 6.88
C VAL A 152 8.09 -19.89 7.97
N ASN A 153 7.06 -20.64 8.35
CA ASN A 153 7.12 -21.61 9.45
C ASN A 153 8.24 -22.66 9.32
N ASN A 154 8.66 -23.02 8.11
CA ASN A 154 9.67 -24.04 7.86
C ASN A 154 11.10 -23.47 7.74
N GLU A 155 11.29 -22.15 7.86
CA GLU A 155 12.58 -21.49 7.73
C GLU A 155 12.79 -20.48 8.88
N PRO A 156 13.02 -20.94 10.12
CA PRO A 156 13.14 -20.06 11.30
C PRO A 156 14.20 -18.96 11.16
N ASP A 157 15.28 -19.23 10.44
CA ASP A 157 16.37 -18.26 10.22
C ASP A 157 15.96 -17.05 9.37
N LYS A 158 14.87 -17.19 8.60
CA LYS A 158 14.28 -16.10 7.81
C LYS A 158 13.21 -15.32 8.56
N ASN A 159 12.82 -15.78 9.74
CA ASN A 159 11.84 -15.09 10.55
C ASN A 159 12.41 -13.79 11.12
N ARG A 160 11.54 -12.77 11.22
CA ARG A 160 11.88 -11.48 11.81
C ARG A 160 10.88 -11.10 12.87
N PHE A 161 11.33 -10.36 13.86
CA PHE A 161 10.45 -9.80 14.88
C PHE A 161 9.97 -8.42 14.43
N LEU A 162 8.66 -8.29 14.25
CA LEU A 162 8.02 -7.10 13.74
C LEU A 162 7.02 -6.52 14.74
N TYR A 163 6.70 -5.24 14.53
CA TYR A 163 5.58 -4.54 15.15
C TYR A 163 4.65 -4.05 14.03
N GLY A 164 3.34 -3.98 14.30
CA GLY A 164 2.35 -3.54 13.32
C GLY A 164 1.63 -4.70 12.61
N PRO A 165 0.77 -4.39 11.64
CA PRO A 165 0.04 -5.39 10.87
C PRO A 165 0.98 -6.20 9.96
N CYS A 166 0.53 -7.40 9.56
CA CYS A 166 1.35 -8.34 8.76
C CYS A 166 1.63 -7.86 7.31
N ASP A 167 0.88 -6.89 6.84
CA ASP A 167 0.96 -6.29 5.50
C ASP A 167 1.61 -4.90 5.48
N ILE A 168 2.27 -4.51 6.59
CA ILE A 168 3.01 -3.26 6.64
C ILE A 168 4.26 -3.33 5.77
N GLU A 169 4.50 -2.29 4.99
CA GLU A 169 5.73 -2.12 4.23
C GLU A 169 6.42 -0.83 4.67
N GLY A 170 7.67 -0.95 5.11
CA GLY A 170 8.51 0.19 5.46
C GLY A 170 9.68 0.30 4.49
N HIS A 171 9.90 1.49 3.98
CA HIS A 171 10.87 1.76 2.92
C HIS A 171 11.88 2.84 3.31
N LEU A 172 13.12 2.66 2.89
CA LEU A 172 14.10 3.73 2.79
C LEU A 172 14.06 4.27 1.35
N GLY A 173 13.41 5.41 1.17
CA GLY A 173 13.25 6.02 -0.15
C GLY A 173 14.56 6.45 -0.80
N HIS A 174 14.56 6.60 -2.12
CA HIS A 174 15.74 7.07 -2.88
C HIS A 174 16.18 8.49 -2.47
N ASP A 175 15.36 9.23 -1.76
CA ASP A 175 15.65 10.54 -1.16
C ASP A 175 16.20 10.44 0.27
N GLY A 176 16.46 9.23 0.77
CA GLY A 176 16.99 8.97 2.10
C GLY A 176 15.98 9.11 3.24
N ARG A 177 14.68 9.25 2.94
CA ARG A 177 13.62 9.34 3.95
C ARG A 177 12.98 7.98 4.19
N LEU A 178 12.45 7.78 5.40
CA LEU A 178 11.71 6.59 5.77
C LEU A 178 10.20 6.79 5.51
N TYR A 179 9.61 5.83 4.83
CA TYR A 179 8.19 5.81 4.44
C TYR A 179 7.48 4.55 4.93
N VAL A 180 6.19 4.68 5.23
CA VAL A 180 5.27 3.57 5.52
C VAL A 180 3.98 3.74 4.73
#